data_74466f46184960f86fa2fd3a8e9d4446
#
_entry.id   74466f46184960f86fa2fd3a8e9d4446
#
_cell.length_a   1.000
_cell.length_b   1.000
_cell.length_c   1.000
_cell.angle_alpha   90.00
_cell.angle_beta   90.00
_cell.angle_gamma   90.00
#
_symmetry.space_group_name_H-M   'P 1'
#
loop_
_entity.id
_entity.type
_entity.pdbx_description
1 polymer ?
#
loop_
_entity_poly.entity_id
_entity_poly.type
_entity_poly.pdbx_seq_one_letter_code
_entity_poly.pdbx_strand_id
1 'polypeptide(L)'
;MTPPAPLTPTTADTDEPLGFRIDPVLARSWLLVNAAQPERFDAAARSRADIVVLDIEDAVAPKDKVAARNNVVDWLSREVDGTPNDGWVRVNGFGTQWWADDLEALREAKHLGGVMLAMVESMDHVTETAKRLPDTLIVALVETARGLERISEIASAKGTFRLAFGIGDFRRDTGFGGDPTTLAYARSRFTIAAKAAHLPGAIDGPTVGSKGLLLTEATAVSAEFGMTGKICLTPDQCHPVNEGLSPSPEDIRWSREFFADFDRDGGEIRNGSDLPRIARATKILDLARAYGIVVADGLDGEHAPAPSDTFHY
;
A
#
# COMPACT_ATOMS: atom_id res chain seq x y z
N MET A 1 12.49 -11.37 44.67
CA MET A 1 11.72 -11.10 43.46
C MET A 1 12.64 -11.36 42.30
N THR A 2 12.44 -12.47 41.60
CA THR A 2 13.23 -12.88 40.47
C THR A 2 12.69 -12.17 39.22
N PRO A 3 13.54 -11.58 38.34
CA PRO A 3 13.06 -10.94 37.14
C PRO A 3 12.47 -11.99 36.17
N PRO A 4 11.46 -11.64 35.37
CA PRO A 4 10.92 -12.57 34.38
C PRO A 4 11.95 -12.86 33.29
N ALA A 5 11.96 -14.11 32.83
CA ALA A 5 12.83 -14.60 31.77
C ALA A 5 12.59 -13.84 30.45
N PRO A 6 13.61 -13.59 29.65
CA PRO A 6 13.46 -12.99 28.33
C PRO A 6 12.68 -13.92 27.42
N LEU A 7 11.67 -13.37 26.75
CA LEU A 7 10.94 -14.07 25.67
C LEU A 7 11.90 -14.37 24.54
N THR A 8 12.19 -15.63 24.34
CA THR A 8 12.93 -16.11 23.15
C THR A 8 12.09 -15.83 21.92
N PRO A 9 12.65 -15.18 20.87
CA PRO A 9 11.96 -15.11 19.60
C PRO A 9 11.87 -16.52 19.00
N THR A 10 10.66 -17.03 18.88
CA THR A 10 10.41 -18.23 18.09
C THR A 10 10.70 -17.87 16.64
N THR A 11 11.81 -18.34 16.12
CA THR A 11 12.08 -18.38 14.68
C THR A 11 11.13 -19.41 14.08
N ALA A 12 9.94 -18.98 13.70
CA ALA A 12 9.11 -19.72 12.79
C ALA A 12 9.56 -19.32 11.37
N ASP A 13 10.59 -20.01 10.88
CA ASP A 13 10.76 -20.29 9.47
C ASP A 13 9.60 -21.24 9.10
N THR A 14 8.44 -20.67 8.86
CA THR A 14 7.33 -21.39 8.25
C THR A 14 7.36 -21.06 6.78
N ASP A 15 7.71 -22.05 5.97
CA ASP A 15 7.24 -22.21 4.60
C ASP A 15 5.69 -22.19 4.62
N GLU A 16 5.11 -21.02 4.85
CA GLU A 16 3.70 -20.82 4.56
C GLU A 16 3.57 -20.68 3.04
N PRO A 17 2.66 -21.45 2.43
CA PRO A 17 2.49 -21.41 1.00
C PRO A 17 2.10 -19.99 0.56
N LEU A 18 2.61 -19.57 -0.60
CA LEU A 18 2.28 -18.37 -1.40
C LEU A 18 0.74 -18.21 -1.64
N GLY A 19 -0.09 -18.12 -0.60
CA GLY A 19 -1.54 -18.33 -0.71
C GLY A 19 -2.43 -17.22 -0.19
N PHE A 20 -1.92 -16.27 0.61
CA PHE A 20 -2.76 -15.18 1.09
C PHE A 20 -2.36 -13.87 0.40
N ARG A 21 -2.99 -13.59 -0.74
CA ARG A 21 -2.81 -12.31 -1.44
C ARG A 21 -3.79 -11.29 -0.87
N ILE A 22 -3.25 -10.19 -0.40
CA ILE A 22 -4.03 -9.02 0.03
C ILE A 22 -4.59 -8.33 -1.22
N ASP A 23 -5.88 -7.99 -1.20
CA ASP A 23 -6.48 -7.13 -2.23
C ASP A 23 -5.67 -5.83 -2.33
N PRO A 24 -5.26 -5.39 -3.54
CA PRO A 24 -4.53 -4.14 -3.73
C PRO A 24 -5.20 -2.90 -3.11
N VAL A 25 -6.52 -2.93 -2.94
CA VAL A 25 -7.29 -1.91 -2.22
C VAL A 25 -6.85 -1.79 -0.76
N LEU A 26 -6.48 -2.91 -0.14
CA LEU A 26 -6.11 -3.02 1.27
C LEU A 26 -4.59 -3.14 1.49
N ALA A 27 -3.80 -3.21 0.43
CA ALA A 27 -2.36 -3.42 0.51
C ALA A 27 -1.65 -2.31 1.30
N ARG A 28 -0.84 -2.70 2.28
CA ARG A 28 -0.12 -1.84 3.23
C ARG A 28 1.32 -1.61 2.77
N SER A 29 2.08 -2.67 2.52
CA SER A 29 3.48 -2.57 2.07
C SER A 29 3.62 -2.74 0.57
N TRP A 30 4.32 -1.78 -0.08
CA TRP A 30 4.59 -1.73 -1.51
C TRP A 30 6.09 -1.78 -1.72
N LEU A 31 6.64 -2.98 -1.93
CA LEU A 31 8.08 -3.22 -2.01
C LEU A 31 8.61 -2.90 -3.40
N LEU A 32 9.45 -1.86 -3.52
CA LEU A 32 10.17 -1.57 -4.76
C LEU A 32 11.37 -2.51 -4.93
N VAL A 33 11.48 -3.10 -6.12
CA VAL A 33 12.57 -4.01 -6.49
C VAL A 33 13.19 -3.58 -7.81
N ASN A 34 14.47 -3.26 -7.83
CA ASN A 34 15.19 -2.83 -9.03
C ASN A 34 15.11 -3.89 -10.14
N ALA A 35 14.49 -3.55 -11.27
CA ALA A 35 14.26 -4.46 -12.38
C ALA A 35 15.54 -4.83 -13.18
N ALA A 36 16.64 -4.13 -12.96
CA ALA A 36 17.94 -4.54 -13.47
C ALA A 36 18.58 -5.72 -12.67
N GLN A 37 17.93 -6.18 -11.59
CA GLN A 37 18.40 -7.24 -10.69
C GLN A 37 17.36 -8.38 -10.60
N PRO A 38 17.11 -9.12 -11.70
CA PRO A 38 16.04 -10.13 -11.75
C PRO A 38 16.22 -11.27 -10.75
N GLU A 39 17.44 -11.53 -10.28
CA GLU A 39 17.76 -12.51 -9.23
C GLU A 39 17.09 -12.18 -7.87
N ARG A 40 16.58 -10.95 -7.70
CA ARG A 40 15.89 -10.52 -6.48
C ARG A 40 14.38 -10.73 -6.52
N PHE A 41 13.80 -10.96 -7.69
CA PHE A 41 12.35 -10.97 -7.87
C PHE A 41 11.65 -12.07 -7.07
N ASP A 42 12.17 -13.29 -7.16
CA ASP A 42 11.60 -14.44 -6.44
C ASP A 42 11.71 -14.29 -4.92
N ALA A 43 12.83 -13.73 -4.44
CA ALA A 43 12.97 -13.44 -3.01
C ALA A 43 12.00 -12.36 -2.53
N ALA A 44 11.76 -11.34 -3.35
CA ALA A 44 10.77 -10.31 -3.06
C ALA A 44 9.34 -10.88 -3.05
N ALA A 45 9.00 -11.74 -4.02
CA ALA A 45 7.68 -12.38 -4.10
C ALA A 45 7.40 -13.32 -2.91
N ARG A 46 8.44 -13.92 -2.33
CA ARG A 46 8.36 -14.73 -1.10
C ARG A 46 8.48 -13.92 0.19
N SER A 47 8.65 -12.60 0.10
CA SER A 47 8.73 -11.73 1.27
C SER A 47 7.35 -11.49 1.90
N ARG A 48 7.33 -10.75 3.01
CA ARG A 48 6.08 -10.30 3.66
C ARG A 48 5.50 -9.02 3.05
N ALA A 49 5.89 -8.67 1.82
CA ALA A 49 5.29 -7.55 1.09
C ALA A 49 3.85 -7.90 0.68
N ASP A 50 2.92 -6.99 0.93
CA ASP A 50 1.55 -7.13 0.40
C ASP A 50 1.57 -7.00 -1.13
N ILE A 51 2.38 -6.08 -1.67
CA ILE A 51 2.59 -5.87 -3.11
C ILE A 51 4.09 -5.77 -3.42
N VAL A 52 4.53 -6.48 -4.45
CA VAL A 52 5.86 -6.33 -5.06
C VAL A 52 5.73 -5.43 -6.28
N VAL A 53 6.58 -4.39 -6.35
CA VAL A 53 6.63 -3.43 -7.45
C VAL A 53 8.00 -3.51 -8.12
N LEU A 54 8.05 -4.08 -9.31
CA LEU A 54 9.27 -4.15 -10.12
C LEU A 54 9.54 -2.77 -10.72
N ASP A 55 10.68 -2.20 -10.39
CA ASP A 55 11.02 -0.81 -10.70
C ASP A 55 11.87 -0.70 -11.95
N ILE A 56 11.30 -0.19 -13.04
CA ILE A 56 12.00 0.14 -14.29
C ILE A 56 12.26 1.65 -14.45
N GLU A 57 12.00 2.42 -13.38
CA GLU A 57 12.15 3.87 -13.35
C GLU A 57 13.50 4.26 -12.69
N ASP A 58 13.55 5.08 -11.67
CA ASP A 58 14.74 5.71 -11.11
C ASP A 58 15.84 4.74 -10.63
N ALA A 59 15.48 3.54 -10.19
CA ALA A 59 16.45 2.54 -9.78
C ALA A 59 17.26 1.93 -10.95
N VAL A 60 16.87 2.21 -12.21
CA VAL A 60 17.48 1.63 -13.41
C VAL A 60 18.17 2.70 -14.25
N ALA A 61 19.47 2.54 -14.50
CA ALA A 61 20.22 3.45 -15.36
C ALA A 61 19.65 3.48 -16.81
N PRO A 62 19.73 4.62 -17.52
CA PRO A 62 19.21 4.75 -18.89
C PRO A 62 19.63 3.65 -19.86
N LYS A 63 20.87 3.19 -19.81
CA LYS A 63 21.42 2.13 -20.66
C LYS A 63 20.82 0.75 -20.38
N ASP A 64 20.29 0.55 -19.18
CA ASP A 64 19.79 -0.77 -18.71
C ASP A 64 18.25 -0.87 -18.77
N LYS A 65 17.52 0.22 -19.14
CA LYS A 65 16.06 0.27 -19.21
C LYS A 65 15.43 -0.83 -20.06
N VAL A 66 16.00 -1.12 -21.23
CA VAL A 66 15.48 -2.16 -22.13
C VAL A 66 15.65 -3.55 -21.49
N ALA A 67 16.80 -3.84 -20.91
CA ALA A 67 17.04 -5.13 -20.25
C ALA A 67 16.13 -5.29 -19.02
N ALA A 68 15.99 -4.25 -18.20
CA ALA A 68 15.11 -4.25 -17.03
C ALA A 68 13.64 -4.51 -17.42
N ARG A 69 13.15 -3.86 -18.47
CA ARG A 69 11.80 -4.08 -19.02
C ARG A 69 11.60 -5.54 -19.43
N ASN A 70 12.55 -6.12 -20.17
CA ASN A 70 12.48 -7.51 -20.58
C ASN A 70 12.47 -8.47 -19.38
N ASN A 71 13.31 -8.23 -18.37
CA ASN A 71 13.31 -9.00 -17.12
C ASN A 71 11.93 -9.02 -16.45
N VAL A 72 11.26 -7.86 -16.42
CA VAL A 72 9.91 -7.73 -15.84
C VAL A 72 8.89 -8.55 -16.62
N VAL A 73 8.83 -8.39 -17.95
CA VAL A 73 7.88 -9.11 -18.80
C VAL A 73 8.11 -10.62 -18.71
N ASP A 74 9.36 -11.05 -18.75
CA ASP A 74 9.74 -12.45 -18.63
C ASP A 74 9.29 -13.03 -17.29
N TRP A 75 9.51 -12.30 -16.18
CA TRP A 75 9.14 -12.78 -14.86
C TRP A 75 7.62 -12.83 -14.66
N LEU A 76 6.90 -11.80 -15.06
CA LEU A 76 5.43 -11.73 -14.99
C LEU A 76 4.73 -12.71 -15.94
N SER A 77 5.45 -13.35 -16.86
CA SER A 77 4.91 -14.37 -17.76
C SER A 77 5.16 -15.79 -17.28
N ARG A 78 5.85 -15.97 -16.15
CA ARG A 78 6.19 -17.29 -15.59
C ARG A 78 5.23 -17.72 -14.50
N GLU A 79 5.16 -19.02 -14.29
CA GLU A 79 4.53 -19.66 -13.15
C GLU A 79 5.61 -20.46 -12.39
N VAL A 80 5.54 -20.44 -11.07
CA VAL A 80 6.36 -21.29 -10.20
C VAL A 80 5.44 -22.23 -9.45
N ASP A 81 5.63 -23.53 -9.62
CA ASP A 81 4.79 -24.58 -9.03
C ASP A 81 3.28 -24.40 -9.30
N GLY A 82 2.93 -23.92 -10.52
CA GLY A 82 1.55 -23.66 -10.93
C GLY A 82 0.96 -22.38 -10.35
N THR A 83 1.77 -21.56 -9.66
CA THR A 83 1.37 -20.26 -9.14
C THR A 83 1.95 -19.15 -10.04
N PRO A 84 1.12 -18.28 -10.62
CA PRO A 84 1.59 -17.15 -11.42
C PRO A 84 2.49 -16.21 -10.62
N ASN A 85 3.57 -15.75 -11.24
CA ASN A 85 4.37 -14.64 -10.74
C ASN A 85 3.59 -13.35 -10.99
N ASP A 86 2.90 -12.88 -9.97
CA ASP A 86 2.12 -11.66 -10.07
C ASP A 86 2.85 -10.51 -9.36
N GLY A 87 2.81 -9.36 -9.98
CA GLY A 87 3.48 -8.17 -9.47
C GLY A 87 3.00 -6.89 -10.15
N TRP A 88 3.40 -5.78 -9.57
CA TRP A 88 3.18 -4.44 -10.10
C TRP A 88 4.47 -3.92 -10.72
N VAL A 89 4.36 -2.89 -11.56
CA VAL A 89 5.54 -2.30 -12.22
C VAL A 89 5.54 -0.79 -12.03
N ARG A 90 6.64 -0.23 -11.49
CA ARG A 90 6.83 1.22 -11.55
C ARG A 90 7.41 1.55 -12.91
N VAL A 91 6.60 2.26 -13.71
CA VAL A 91 6.94 2.67 -15.08
C VAL A 91 7.45 4.11 -15.12
N ASN A 92 8.24 4.42 -16.13
CA ASN A 92 8.75 5.77 -16.37
C ASN A 92 7.61 6.76 -16.59
N GLY A 93 7.84 8.03 -16.22
CA GLY A 93 6.84 9.08 -16.29
C GLY A 93 6.38 9.39 -17.72
N PHE A 94 5.15 9.87 -17.85
CA PHE A 94 4.56 10.33 -19.11
C PHE A 94 5.45 11.37 -19.79
N GLY A 95 5.63 11.24 -21.10
CA GLY A 95 6.44 12.16 -21.91
C GLY A 95 7.94 11.87 -21.87
N THR A 96 8.42 10.92 -21.07
CA THR A 96 9.79 10.41 -21.21
C THR A 96 9.90 9.52 -22.44
N GLN A 97 11.12 9.37 -22.96
CA GLN A 97 11.37 8.50 -24.12
C GLN A 97 11.08 7.01 -23.84
N TRP A 98 10.94 6.60 -22.59
CA TRP A 98 10.73 5.21 -22.20
C TRP A 98 9.27 4.84 -21.94
N TRP A 99 8.43 5.81 -21.56
CA TRP A 99 7.05 5.57 -21.11
C TRP A 99 6.22 4.75 -22.12
N ALA A 100 6.26 5.13 -23.40
CA ALA A 100 5.46 4.45 -24.43
C ALA A 100 5.89 3.00 -24.64
N ASP A 101 7.20 2.76 -24.66
CA ASP A 101 7.77 1.42 -24.82
C ASP A 101 7.56 0.55 -23.60
N ASP A 102 7.57 1.14 -22.39
CA ASP A 102 7.27 0.43 -21.14
C ASP A 102 5.85 -0.13 -21.18
N LEU A 103 4.88 0.70 -21.55
CA LEU A 103 3.48 0.28 -21.63
C LEU A 103 3.24 -0.75 -22.73
N GLU A 104 3.88 -0.61 -23.88
CA GLU A 104 3.76 -1.57 -24.97
C GLU A 104 4.27 -2.96 -24.55
N ALA A 105 5.43 -3.01 -23.88
CA ALA A 105 6.00 -4.26 -23.41
C ALA A 105 5.12 -4.92 -22.33
N LEU A 106 4.53 -4.12 -21.43
CA LEU A 106 3.68 -4.64 -20.36
C LEU A 106 2.34 -5.20 -20.84
N ARG A 107 1.90 -4.89 -22.05
CA ARG A 107 0.73 -5.54 -22.66
C ARG A 107 0.93 -7.04 -22.89
N GLU A 108 2.16 -7.48 -23.03
CA GLU A 108 2.52 -8.89 -23.21
C GLU A 108 2.68 -9.63 -21.86
N ALA A 109 2.72 -8.92 -20.73
CA ALA A 109 2.87 -9.53 -19.41
C ALA A 109 1.55 -10.17 -18.94
N LYS A 110 1.56 -11.49 -18.73
CA LYS A 110 0.34 -12.26 -18.44
C LYS A 110 -0.25 -12.00 -17.05
N HIS A 111 0.61 -11.69 -16.09
CA HIS A 111 0.23 -11.59 -14.68
C HIS A 111 0.59 -10.21 -14.09
N LEU A 112 0.33 -9.16 -14.90
CA LEU A 112 0.48 -7.77 -14.45
C LEU A 112 -0.66 -7.40 -13.51
N GLY A 113 -0.36 -7.17 -12.23
CA GLY A 113 -1.34 -6.74 -11.22
C GLY A 113 -1.75 -5.29 -11.36
N GLY A 114 -0.84 -4.43 -11.85
CA GLY A 114 -1.06 -3.01 -12.07
C GLY A 114 0.25 -2.26 -12.31
N VAL A 115 0.15 -0.95 -12.53
CA VAL A 115 1.32 -0.08 -12.71
C VAL A 115 1.33 1.06 -11.70
N MET A 116 2.54 1.46 -11.27
CA MET A 116 2.80 2.70 -10.55
C MET A 116 3.42 3.67 -11.56
N LEU A 117 2.65 4.67 -12.00
CA LEU A 117 3.09 5.67 -12.95
C LEU A 117 3.89 6.75 -12.24
N ALA A 118 5.17 6.90 -12.56
CA ALA A 118 6.04 7.92 -11.98
C ALA A 118 5.74 9.33 -12.50
N MET A 119 6.16 10.36 -11.76
CA MET A 119 6.12 11.76 -12.16
C MET A 119 4.76 12.26 -12.64
N VAL A 120 3.67 11.87 -11.95
CA VAL A 120 2.32 12.29 -12.36
C VAL A 120 2.07 13.74 -11.95
N GLU A 121 1.83 14.59 -12.95
CA GLU A 121 1.59 16.04 -12.78
C GLU A 121 0.23 16.51 -13.32
N SER A 122 -0.52 15.65 -13.98
CA SER A 122 -1.85 15.97 -14.50
C SER A 122 -2.72 14.72 -14.67
N MET A 123 -4.03 14.92 -14.76
CA MET A 123 -4.97 13.84 -15.08
C MET A 123 -4.69 13.17 -16.44
N ASP A 124 -4.13 13.92 -17.40
CA ASP A 124 -3.83 13.39 -18.74
C ASP A 124 -2.75 12.30 -18.68
N HIS A 125 -1.77 12.41 -17.75
CA HIS A 125 -0.74 11.37 -17.58
C HIS A 125 -1.39 10.02 -17.25
N VAL A 126 -2.39 10.02 -16.38
CA VAL A 126 -3.13 8.79 -15.99
C VAL A 126 -4.04 8.33 -17.12
N THR A 127 -4.83 9.23 -17.70
CA THR A 127 -5.80 8.85 -18.75
C THR A 127 -5.14 8.34 -20.02
N GLU A 128 -4.00 8.88 -20.43
CA GLU A 128 -3.23 8.39 -21.57
C GLU A 128 -2.56 7.04 -21.27
N THR A 129 -2.13 6.84 -20.02
CA THR A 129 -1.63 5.52 -19.57
C THR A 129 -2.75 4.47 -19.59
N ALA A 130 -3.93 4.81 -19.05
CA ALA A 130 -5.09 3.92 -19.04
C ALA A 130 -5.60 3.55 -20.45
N LYS A 131 -5.47 4.46 -21.41
CA LYS A 131 -5.79 4.15 -22.83
C LYS A 131 -4.84 3.11 -23.43
N ARG A 132 -3.57 3.12 -23.02
CA ARG A 132 -2.56 2.18 -23.53
C ARG A 132 -2.57 0.84 -22.81
N LEU A 133 -2.94 0.84 -21.53
CA LEU A 133 -3.11 -0.36 -20.70
C LEU A 133 -4.56 -0.41 -20.18
N PRO A 134 -5.53 -0.76 -21.02
CA PRO A 134 -6.92 -0.89 -20.59
C PRO A 134 -7.04 -1.96 -19.51
N ASP A 135 -7.97 -1.75 -18.60
CA ASP A 135 -8.27 -2.67 -17.46
C ASP A 135 -7.14 -2.87 -16.45
N THR A 136 -6.05 -2.09 -16.57
CA THR A 136 -4.92 -2.13 -15.64
C THR A 136 -5.10 -1.08 -14.52
N LEU A 137 -4.92 -1.48 -13.28
CA LEU A 137 -4.94 -0.60 -12.12
C LEU A 137 -3.73 0.36 -12.15
N ILE A 138 -3.95 1.66 -11.96
CA ILE A 138 -2.88 2.65 -11.99
C ILE A 138 -2.76 3.34 -10.64
N VAL A 139 -1.61 3.16 -9.98
CA VAL A 139 -1.18 4.00 -8.88
C VAL A 139 -0.51 5.24 -9.45
N ALA A 140 -1.07 6.43 -9.18
CA ALA A 140 -0.47 7.70 -9.59
C ALA A 140 0.57 8.14 -8.54
N LEU A 141 1.86 8.06 -8.88
CA LEU A 141 2.95 8.52 -8.03
C LEU A 141 3.16 10.02 -8.25
N VAL A 142 2.71 10.82 -7.28
CA VAL A 142 2.82 12.28 -7.29
C VAL A 142 4.01 12.68 -6.44
N GLU A 143 4.97 13.36 -7.05
CA GLU A 143 6.28 13.59 -6.48
C GLU A 143 6.91 14.94 -6.89
N THR A 144 6.06 15.88 -7.33
CA THR A 144 6.43 17.27 -7.63
C THR A 144 5.43 18.24 -7.04
N ALA A 145 5.85 19.50 -6.85
CA ALA A 145 4.96 20.58 -6.42
C ALA A 145 3.77 20.74 -7.38
N ARG A 146 4.03 20.67 -8.69
CA ARG A 146 2.99 20.77 -9.73
C ARG A 146 1.98 19.63 -9.61
N GLY A 147 2.44 18.41 -9.41
CA GLY A 147 1.57 17.25 -9.19
C GLY A 147 0.71 17.40 -7.93
N LEU A 148 1.32 17.88 -6.83
CA LEU A 148 0.59 18.10 -5.58
C LEU A 148 -0.48 19.20 -5.72
N GLU A 149 -0.22 20.28 -6.44
CA GLU A 149 -1.23 21.31 -6.69
C GLU A 149 -2.44 20.79 -7.50
N ARG A 150 -2.23 19.80 -8.35
CA ARG A 150 -3.26 19.18 -9.19
C ARG A 150 -3.77 17.83 -8.67
N ILE A 151 -3.44 17.47 -7.45
CA ILE A 151 -3.70 16.12 -6.91
C ILE A 151 -5.19 15.73 -6.94
N SER A 152 -6.11 16.70 -6.79
CA SER A 152 -7.56 16.44 -6.85
C SER A 152 -8.02 16.06 -8.25
N GLU A 153 -7.44 16.69 -9.29
CA GLU A 153 -7.70 16.35 -10.69
C GLU A 153 -7.13 14.97 -11.01
N ILE A 154 -5.89 14.69 -10.54
CA ILE A 154 -5.22 13.40 -10.72
C ILE A 154 -6.03 12.28 -10.03
N ALA A 155 -6.50 12.51 -8.81
CA ALA A 155 -7.32 11.55 -8.08
C ALA A 155 -8.64 11.24 -8.81
N SER A 156 -9.25 12.23 -9.46
CA SER A 156 -10.52 12.09 -10.20
C SER A 156 -10.33 11.59 -11.63
N ALA A 157 -9.09 11.40 -12.10
CA ALA A 157 -8.83 10.97 -13.45
C ALA A 157 -9.33 9.53 -13.69
N LYS A 158 -9.98 9.31 -14.83
CA LYS A 158 -10.40 7.95 -15.22
C LYS A 158 -9.17 7.04 -15.36
N GLY A 159 -9.11 6.01 -14.53
CA GLY A 159 -8.00 5.06 -14.47
C GLY A 159 -7.16 5.19 -13.20
N THR A 160 -7.27 6.28 -12.43
CA THR A 160 -6.62 6.34 -11.13
C THR A 160 -7.22 5.32 -10.18
N PHE A 161 -6.41 4.37 -9.75
CA PHE A 161 -6.78 3.40 -8.73
C PHE A 161 -6.42 3.89 -7.33
N ARG A 162 -5.20 4.43 -7.16
CA ARG A 162 -4.68 4.86 -5.87
C ARG A 162 -3.64 5.96 -6.05
N LEU A 163 -3.44 6.81 -5.05
CA LEU A 163 -2.38 7.82 -5.05
C LEU A 163 -1.17 7.31 -4.25
N ALA A 164 0.04 7.65 -4.69
CA ALA A 164 1.26 7.41 -3.95
C ALA A 164 2.11 8.69 -3.86
N PHE A 165 2.78 8.90 -2.73
CA PHE A 165 3.61 10.06 -2.46
C PHE A 165 5.10 9.75 -2.65
N GLY A 166 5.71 10.27 -3.69
CA GLY A 166 7.16 10.16 -3.92
C GLY A 166 7.95 11.20 -3.12
N ILE A 167 8.12 10.95 -1.81
CA ILE A 167 8.72 11.91 -0.86
C ILE A 167 10.13 12.36 -1.30
N GLY A 168 10.94 11.45 -1.85
CA GLY A 168 12.32 11.76 -2.25
C GLY A 168 12.37 12.85 -3.31
N ASP A 169 11.66 12.64 -4.39
CA ASP A 169 11.59 13.56 -5.52
C ASP A 169 10.83 14.83 -5.19
N PHE A 170 9.76 14.74 -4.42
CA PHE A 170 9.05 15.90 -3.91
C PHE A 170 9.96 16.84 -3.10
N ARG A 171 10.80 16.29 -2.23
CA ARG A 171 11.78 17.08 -1.47
C ARG A 171 12.86 17.67 -2.36
N ARG A 172 13.29 16.95 -3.38
CA ARG A 172 14.26 17.45 -4.39
C ARG A 172 13.67 18.61 -5.18
N ASP A 173 12.41 18.51 -5.59
CA ASP A 173 11.71 19.54 -6.37
C ASP A 173 11.41 20.80 -5.53
N THR A 174 10.93 20.63 -4.30
CA THR A 174 10.46 21.72 -3.45
C THR A 174 11.54 22.31 -2.53
N GLY A 175 12.62 21.60 -2.28
CA GLY A 175 13.60 21.95 -1.26
C GLY A 175 13.15 21.67 0.19
N PHE A 176 12.04 20.97 0.39
CA PHE A 176 11.50 20.67 1.72
C PHE A 176 12.43 19.75 2.52
N GLY A 177 12.48 19.94 3.83
CA GLY A 177 13.11 19.02 4.76
C GLY A 177 12.35 17.71 4.89
N GLY A 178 12.94 16.71 5.59
CA GLY A 178 12.33 15.39 5.81
C GLY A 178 11.52 15.28 7.10
N ASP A 179 11.39 16.37 7.86
CA ASP A 179 10.63 16.38 9.10
C ASP A 179 9.13 16.12 8.84
N PRO A 180 8.45 15.30 9.67
CA PRO A 180 7.01 15.04 9.52
C PRO A 180 6.14 16.29 9.44
N THR A 181 6.48 17.35 10.20
CA THR A 181 5.76 18.62 10.21
C THR A 181 5.87 19.34 8.86
N THR A 182 7.06 19.30 8.24
CA THR A 182 7.30 19.91 6.93
C THR A 182 6.46 19.26 5.83
N LEU A 183 6.25 17.93 5.92
CA LEU A 183 5.50 17.15 4.94
C LEU A 183 4.01 16.99 5.30
N ALA A 184 3.56 17.55 6.43
CA ALA A 184 2.19 17.40 6.93
C ALA A 184 1.14 17.89 5.93
N TYR A 185 1.35 19.06 5.32
CA TYR A 185 0.45 19.59 4.30
C TYR A 185 0.33 18.65 3.11
N ALA A 186 1.46 18.16 2.58
CA ALA A 186 1.45 17.25 1.45
C ALA A 186 0.67 15.98 1.78
N ARG A 187 0.96 15.29 2.89
CA ARG A 187 0.24 14.09 3.32
C ARG A 187 -1.26 14.31 3.47
N SER A 188 -1.65 15.44 4.08
CA SER A 188 -3.06 15.82 4.22
C SER A 188 -3.75 15.96 2.86
N ARG A 189 -3.07 16.57 1.86
CA ARG A 189 -3.59 16.72 0.50
C ARG A 189 -3.83 15.37 -0.18
N PHE A 190 -2.91 14.41 -0.01
CA PHE A 190 -3.08 13.03 -0.54
C PHE A 190 -4.32 12.34 0.04
N THR A 191 -4.46 12.37 1.37
CA THR A 191 -5.60 11.72 2.06
C THR A 191 -6.92 12.38 1.68
N ILE A 192 -6.99 13.71 1.65
CA ILE A 192 -8.19 14.45 1.29
C ILE A 192 -8.57 14.17 -0.17
N ALA A 193 -7.60 14.22 -1.10
CA ALA A 193 -7.87 14.00 -2.52
C ALA A 193 -8.33 12.56 -2.79
N ALA A 194 -7.65 11.56 -2.20
CA ALA A 194 -8.05 10.17 -2.33
C ALA A 194 -9.49 9.94 -1.81
N LYS A 195 -9.79 10.48 -0.62
CA LYS A 195 -11.12 10.32 -0.03
C LYS A 195 -12.21 11.04 -0.80
N ALA A 196 -11.95 12.26 -1.30
CA ALA A 196 -12.90 13.03 -2.11
C ALA A 196 -13.21 12.35 -3.46
N ALA A 197 -12.26 11.62 -4.02
CA ALA A 197 -12.40 10.85 -5.26
C ALA A 197 -12.88 9.40 -5.03
N HIS A 198 -13.22 9.01 -3.80
CA HIS A 198 -13.62 7.65 -3.42
C HIS A 198 -12.57 6.58 -3.74
N LEU A 199 -11.28 6.94 -3.70
CA LEU A 199 -10.18 6.01 -3.88
C LEU A 199 -9.80 5.33 -2.56
N PRO A 200 -9.10 4.19 -2.61
CA PRO A 200 -8.42 3.64 -1.45
C PRO A 200 -7.46 4.66 -0.84
N GLY A 201 -7.14 4.53 0.45
CA GLY A 201 -6.22 5.44 1.13
C GLY A 201 -4.86 5.50 0.45
N ALA A 202 -4.24 6.68 0.44
CA ALA A 202 -2.98 6.91 -0.26
C ALA A 202 -1.82 6.08 0.31
N ILE A 203 -0.80 5.87 -0.53
CA ILE A 203 0.47 5.19 -0.21
C ILE A 203 1.50 6.26 0.14
N ASP A 204 2.05 6.23 1.37
CA ASP A 204 3.14 7.14 1.78
C ASP A 204 4.48 6.70 1.18
N GLY A 205 5.40 7.64 1.07
CA GLY A 205 6.74 7.41 0.54
C GLY A 205 7.63 6.58 1.48
N PRO A 206 8.79 6.14 0.99
CA PRO A 206 9.68 5.25 1.73
C PRO A 206 10.38 5.96 2.89
N THR A 207 10.79 5.16 3.89
CA THR A 207 11.72 5.57 4.93
C THR A 207 13.11 5.06 4.57
N VAL A 208 13.94 5.95 4.03
CA VAL A 208 15.25 5.58 3.48
C VAL A 208 16.23 5.20 4.59
N GLY A 209 16.90 4.05 4.43
CA GLY A 209 18.00 3.61 5.31
C GLY A 209 17.59 3.29 6.74
N SER A 210 16.29 3.29 7.06
CA SER A 210 15.80 3.12 8.43
C SER A 210 15.25 1.72 8.67
N LYS A 211 15.59 1.21 9.85
CA LYS A 211 15.07 -0.04 10.43
C LYS A 211 14.64 0.24 11.89
N GLY A 212 13.89 -0.69 12.47
CA GLY A 212 13.50 -0.60 13.87
C GLY A 212 12.66 0.63 14.18
N LEU A 213 12.96 1.30 15.28
CA LEU A 213 12.13 2.38 15.83
C LEU A 213 11.83 3.50 14.84
N LEU A 214 12.82 3.95 14.07
CA LEU A 214 12.62 5.03 13.09
C LEU A 214 11.61 4.65 11.98
N LEU A 215 11.61 3.40 11.55
CA LEU A 215 10.63 2.91 10.58
C LEU A 215 9.23 2.84 11.21
N THR A 216 9.14 2.34 12.45
CA THR A 216 7.87 2.25 13.19
C THR A 216 7.26 3.63 13.40
N GLU A 217 8.06 4.62 13.85
CA GLU A 217 7.63 6.01 14.04
C GLU A 217 7.17 6.65 12.71
N ALA A 218 7.93 6.45 11.63
CA ALA A 218 7.56 6.96 10.32
C ALA A 218 6.28 6.30 9.78
N THR A 219 6.03 5.02 10.09
CA THR A 219 4.81 4.32 9.71
C THR A 219 3.62 4.82 10.53
N ALA A 220 3.80 5.08 11.83
CA ALA A 220 2.78 5.69 12.68
C ALA A 220 2.37 7.08 12.17
N VAL A 221 3.34 7.90 11.75
CA VAL A 221 3.05 9.20 11.09
C VAL A 221 2.21 8.99 9.83
N SER A 222 2.51 8.00 8.98
CA SER A 222 1.70 7.70 7.80
C SER A 222 0.25 7.38 8.18
N ALA A 223 0.05 6.53 9.21
CA ALA A 223 -1.28 6.17 9.73
C ALA A 223 -2.04 7.37 10.31
N GLU A 224 -1.37 8.24 11.08
CA GLU A 224 -1.97 9.46 11.66
C GLU A 224 -2.49 10.41 10.58
N PHE A 225 -1.83 10.48 9.41
CA PHE A 225 -2.31 11.23 8.26
C PHE A 225 -3.38 10.49 7.43
N GLY A 226 -3.84 9.31 7.87
CA GLY A 226 -4.88 8.54 7.19
C GLY A 226 -4.40 7.82 5.93
N MET A 227 -3.09 7.71 5.73
CA MET A 227 -2.52 6.89 4.66
C MET A 227 -2.60 5.42 5.03
N THR A 228 -2.90 4.56 4.08
CA THR A 228 -3.13 3.12 4.33
C THR A 228 -2.12 2.21 3.63
N GLY A 229 -1.13 2.80 2.98
CA GLY A 229 -0.01 2.09 2.39
C GLY A 229 1.29 2.85 2.58
N LYS A 230 2.41 2.15 2.40
CA LYS A 230 3.75 2.73 2.45
C LYS A 230 4.69 2.01 1.50
N ILE A 231 5.51 2.79 0.76
CA ILE A 231 6.58 2.24 -0.07
C ILE A 231 7.68 1.69 0.83
N CYS A 232 8.14 0.48 0.53
CA CYS A 232 9.27 -0.20 1.17
C CYS A 232 10.41 -0.35 0.17
N LEU A 233 11.66 -0.21 0.64
CA LEU A 233 12.87 -0.32 -0.18
C LEU A 233 13.61 -1.65 0.05
N THR A 234 13.28 -2.36 1.12
CA THR A 234 13.86 -3.67 1.43
C THR A 234 12.77 -4.58 2.01
N PRO A 235 12.88 -5.91 1.83
CA PRO A 235 11.92 -6.88 2.38
C PRO A 235 11.73 -6.75 3.90
N ASP A 236 12.80 -6.43 4.64
CA ASP A 236 12.77 -6.29 6.11
C ASP A 236 11.83 -5.15 6.58
N GLN A 237 11.53 -4.19 5.72
CA GLN A 237 10.62 -3.09 6.05
C GLN A 237 9.15 -3.49 5.97
N CYS A 238 8.81 -4.53 5.18
CA CYS A 238 7.42 -4.86 4.88
C CYS A 238 6.64 -5.31 6.12
N HIS A 239 7.21 -6.19 6.94
CA HIS A 239 6.52 -6.66 8.14
C HIS A 239 6.23 -5.54 9.16
N PRO A 240 7.19 -4.70 9.59
CA PRO A 240 6.89 -3.57 10.48
C PRO A 240 5.89 -2.57 9.88
N VAL A 241 5.91 -2.35 8.56
CA VAL A 241 4.93 -1.50 7.89
C VAL A 241 3.54 -2.13 7.92
N ASN A 242 3.43 -3.43 7.65
CA ASN A 242 2.16 -4.15 7.73
C ASN A 242 1.57 -4.10 9.15
N GLU A 243 2.41 -4.31 10.18
CA GLU A 243 1.97 -4.18 11.57
C GLU A 243 1.48 -2.76 11.89
N GLY A 244 2.26 -1.74 11.55
CA GLY A 244 1.95 -0.35 11.88
C GLY A 244 0.75 0.25 11.12
N LEU A 245 0.36 -0.34 9.99
CA LEU A 245 -0.82 0.05 9.21
C LEU A 245 -2.03 -0.88 9.40
N SER A 246 -1.92 -1.84 10.31
CA SER A 246 -3.00 -2.74 10.70
C SER A 246 -3.69 -2.28 11.98
N PRO A 247 -4.93 -2.71 12.23
CA PRO A 247 -5.56 -2.52 13.53
C PRO A 247 -4.74 -3.15 14.65
N SER A 248 -4.56 -2.40 15.74
CA SER A 248 -3.89 -2.92 16.92
C SER A 248 -4.76 -3.95 17.67
N PRO A 249 -4.16 -4.85 18.46
CA PRO A 249 -4.93 -5.73 19.35
C PRO A 249 -5.88 -4.98 20.28
N GLU A 250 -5.50 -3.77 20.70
CA GLU A 250 -6.31 -2.90 21.56
C GLU A 250 -7.50 -2.33 20.80
N ASP A 251 -7.32 -1.86 19.57
CA ASP A 251 -8.43 -1.40 18.71
C ASP A 251 -9.43 -2.52 18.43
N ILE A 252 -8.94 -3.74 18.19
CA ILE A 252 -9.80 -4.90 17.94
C ILE A 252 -10.61 -5.25 19.18
N ARG A 253 -9.98 -5.30 20.37
CA ARG A 253 -10.69 -5.54 21.65
C ARG A 253 -11.73 -4.45 21.90
N TRP A 254 -11.33 -3.18 21.78
CA TRP A 254 -12.27 -2.06 21.93
C TRP A 254 -13.47 -2.19 20.99
N SER A 255 -13.26 -2.57 19.73
CA SER A 255 -14.33 -2.69 18.74
C SER A 255 -15.32 -3.81 19.12
N ARG A 256 -14.82 -4.94 19.61
CA ARG A 256 -15.66 -6.06 20.08
C ARG A 256 -16.45 -5.69 21.34
N GLU A 257 -15.79 -5.09 22.32
CA GLU A 257 -16.43 -4.60 23.53
C GLU A 257 -17.50 -3.55 23.20
N PHE A 258 -17.20 -2.63 22.32
CA PHE A 258 -18.15 -1.62 21.86
C PHE A 258 -19.42 -2.25 21.27
N PHE A 259 -19.33 -3.23 20.39
CA PHE A 259 -20.51 -3.90 19.84
C PHE A 259 -21.25 -4.73 20.86
N ALA A 260 -20.55 -5.42 21.76
CA ALA A 260 -21.19 -6.17 22.85
C ALA A 260 -22.00 -5.26 23.79
N ASP A 261 -21.49 -4.06 24.10
CA ASP A 261 -22.17 -3.06 24.91
C ASP A 261 -23.37 -2.45 24.14
N PHE A 262 -23.15 -2.10 22.87
CA PHE A 262 -24.17 -1.53 21.99
C PHE A 262 -25.38 -2.47 21.88
N ASP A 263 -25.15 -3.78 21.64
CA ASP A 263 -26.21 -4.79 21.54
C ASP A 263 -26.92 -5.01 22.88
N ARG A 264 -26.17 -5.06 24.01
CA ARG A 264 -26.74 -5.18 25.35
C ARG A 264 -27.67 -4.02 25.69
N ASP A 265 -27.34 -2.86 25.17
CA ASP A 265 -28.09 -1.61 25.36
C ASP A 265 -29.29 -1.46 24.38
N GLY A 266 -29.56 -2.49 23.57
CA GLY A 266 -30.71 -2.57 22.64
C GLY A 266 -30.39 -2.24 21.17
N GLY A 267 -29.13 -1.99 20.81
CA GLY A 267 -28.72 -1.83 19.40
C GLY A 267 -29.23 -0.56 18.70
N GLU A 268 -29.74 0.42 19.46
CA GLU A 268 -30.34 1.64 18.92
C GLU A 268 -29.40 2.84 18.98
N ILE A 269 -29.40 3.67 17.93
CA ILE A 269 -28.65 4.93 17.88
C ILE A 269 -29.33 5.93 18.84
N ARG A 270 -28.61 6.40 19.84
CA ARG A 270 -29.12 7.29 20.87
C ARG A 270 -28.64 8.74 20.73
N ASN A 271 -27.51 8.93 20.08
CA ASN A 271 -26.91 10.26 19.94
C ASN A 271 -25.99 10.33 18.70
N GLY A 272 -25.56 11.56 18.36
CA GLY A 272 -24.74 11.83 17.17
C GLY A 272 -23.32 11.22 17.19
N SER A 273 -22.85 10.70 18.34
CA SER A 273 -21.53 10.05 18.44
C SER A 273 -21.58 8.55 18.12
N ASP A 274 -22.76 7.94 18.09
CA ASP A 274 -22.89 6.50 17.91
C ASP A 274 -22.53 6.08 16.48
N LEU A 275 -23.02 6.80 15.46
CA LEU A 275 -22.70 6.50 14.05
C LEU A 275 -21.20 6.51 13.75
N PRO A 276 -20.42 7.56 14.13
CA PRO A 276 -18.98 7.55 13.95
C PRO A 276 -18.27 6.39 14.67
N ARG A 277 -18.74 6.03 15.88
CA ARG A 277 -18.16 4.92 16.65
C ARG A 277 -18.46 3.57 16.03
N ILE A 278 -19.69 3.34 15.57
CA ILE A 278 -20.09 2.14 14.83
C ILE A 278 -19.22 2.02 13.57
N ALA A 279 -19.12 3.08 12.77
CA ALA A 279 -18.32 3.07 11.54
C ALA A 279 -16.82 2.75 11.82
N ARG A 280 -16.26 3.35 12.90
CA ARG A 280 -14.88 3.05 13.31
C ARG A 280 -14.71 1.60 13.73
N ALA A 281 -15.58 1.08 14.60
CA ALA A 281 -15.49 -0.28 15.11
C ALA A 281 -15.68 -1.31 13.97
N THR A 282 -16.65 -1.10 13.08
CA THR A 282 -16.86 -1.94 11.88
C THR A 282 -15.60 -1.98 11.03
N LYS A 283 -15.06 -0.81 10.67
CA LYS A 283 -13.83 -0.73 9.85
C LYS A 283 -12.66 -1.48 10.49
N ILE A 284 -12.45 -1.36 11.79
CA ILE A 284 -11.38 -2.07 12.51
C ILE A 284 -11.55 -3.59 12.39
N LEU A 285 -12.75 -4.10 12.64
CA LEU A 285 -13.02 -5.54 12.58
C LEU A 285 -12.93 -6.09 11.16
N ASP A 286 -13.40 -5.33 10.16
CA ASP A 286 -13.28 -5.72 8.74
C ASP A 286 -11.82 -5.78 8.29
N LEU A 287 -11.00 -4.80 8.66
CA LEU A 287 -9.56 -4.82 8.38
C LEU A 287 -8.85 -5.97 9.11
N ALA A 288 -9.17 -6.21 10.38
CA ALA A 288 -8.61 -7.33 11.15
C ALA A 288 -8.91 -8.67 10.46
N ARG A 289 -10.15 -8.85 9.98
CA ARG A 289 -10.56 -10.04 9.23
C ARG A 289 -9.82 -10.14 7.89
N ALA A 290 -9.76 -9.04 7.13
CA ALA A 290 -9.09 -9.00 5.83
C ALA A 290 -7.58 -9.29 5.92
N TYR A 291 -6.95 -8.92 7.03
CA TYR A 291 -5.52 -9.18 7.28
C TYR A 291 -5.26 -10.49 8.04
N GLY A 292 -6.28 -11.28 8.35
CA GLY A 292 -6.14 -12.53 9.11
C GLY A 292 -5.62 -12.33 10.54
N ILE A 293 -5.89 -11.16 11.15
CA ILE A 293 -5.41 -10.85 12.50
C ILE A 293 -6.33 -11.53 13.52
N VAL A 294 -5.77 -12.52 14.23
CA VAL A 294 -6.45 -13.20 15.32
C VAL A 294 -5.97 -12.62 16.66
N VAL A 295 -6.89 -12.04 17.41
CA VAL A 295 -6.66 -11.66 18.80
C VAL A 295 -7.31 -12.72 19.68
N ALA A 296 -6.50 -13.41 20.48
CA ALA A 296 -7.02 -14.39 21.44
C ALA A 296 -7.84 -13.62 22.51
N ASP A 297 -9.11 -13.91 22.54
CA ASP A 297 -9.99 -13.40 23.59
C ASP A 297 -9.97 -14.36 24.78
N GLY A 298 -9.89 -13.78 25.97
CA GLY A 298 -10.17 -14.54 27.20
C GLY A 298 -11.67 -14.86 27.39
N LEU A 299 -12.52 -14.61 26.38
CA LEU A 299 -13.95 -14.86 26.40
C LEU A 299 -14.40 -15.33 25.03
N ASP A 300 -14.60 -16.65 24.87
CA ASP A 300 -15.29 -17.25 23.74
C ASP A 300 -16.76 -16.82 23.76
N GLY A 301 -17.12 -15.83 22.97
CA GLY A 301 -18.49 -15.39 22.75
C GLY A 301 -18.75 -15.31 21.24
N GLU A 302 -19.47 -16.31 20.72
CA GLU A 302 -20.05 -16.34 19.39
C GLU A 302 -20.97 -15.14 19.15
N HIS A 303 -20.47 -14.08 18.51
CA HIS A 303 -21.31 -13.16 17.71
C HIS A 303 -20.41 -12.21 16.94
N ALA A 304 -19.94 -12.65 15.76
CA ALA A 304 -19.51 -11.73 14.74
C ALA A 304 -20.70 -11.38 13.85
N PRO A 305 -21.06 -10.12 13.63
CA PRO A 305 -22.05 -9.77 12.62
C PRO A 305 -21.59 -10.27 11.25
N ALA A 306 -22.56 -10.73 10.44
CA ALA A 306 -22.31 -11.17 9.07
C ALA A 306 -21.61 -10.05 8.27
N PRO A 307 -20.71 -10.41 7.32
CA PRO A 307 -20.00 -9.41 6.52
C PRO A 307 -21.00 -8.53 5.79
N SER A 308 -20.81 -7.20 5.89
CA SER A 308 -21.50 -6.28 5.01
C SER A 308 -20.91 -6.44 3.60
N ASP A 309 -21.71 -6.82 2.62
CA ASP A 309 -21.29 -7.07 1.22
C ASP A 309 -20.85 -5.81 0.46
N THR A 310 -20.64 -4.69 1.13
CA THR A 310 -20.32 -3.41 0.48
C THR A 310 -19.28 -2.62 1.27
N PHE A 311 -18.03 -2.70 0.81
CA PHE A 311 -17.04 -1.67 1.12
C PHE A 311 -17.43 -0.38 0.35
N HIS A 312 -18.09 0.55 1.00
CA HIS A 312 -18.25 1.90 0.48
C HIS A 312 -17.07 2.74 0.97
N TYR A 313 -16.13 3.01 0.07
CA TYR A 313 -14.97 3.87 0.29
C TYR A 313 -15.34 5.35 0.18
#